data_41db69c5611e8aee852b927f855d4fe5
#
_entry.id   41db69c5611e8aee852b927f855d4fe5
#
_cell.length_a   1.000
_cell.length_b   1.000
_cell.length_c   1.000
_cell.angle_alpha   90.00
_cell.angle_beta   90.00
_cell.angle_gamma   90.00
#
_symmetry.space_group_name_H-M   'P 1'
#
loop_
_entity.id
_entity.type
_entity.pdbx_description
1 polymer ?
#
loop_
_entity_poly.entity_id
_entity_poly.type
_entity_poly.pdbx_seq_one_letter_code
_entity_poly.pdbx_strand_id
1 'polypeptide(L)'
;MLKYSHRVLSIFLITNWLLSGCAPLQRIDITPTGTTSPTIAPSPTLSPTIEVKPNNRSDTGWSLLQPGLEKRLLNIYDNQNQLLESLHILRLDQNLFRLDVAYDETPKDLENWQAETKASIVVNGGYFRVENGKYIPNGLTIINGTAFGDSYDTFAGMLAINEKSAALRWLANEPYDSTEKLVAALQSFPLLIKPGGELGFSKQYEDNLKARRTVIGQDKDRKLLFIVASEGDFTLHELSAYLTESDLNLDIAINLDGGPSSGIIIDNYPQESVFEQTLLPVVILAYPR
;
A
#
# COMPACT_ATOMS: atom_id res chain seq x y z
N MET A 1 7.68 60.09 -18.57
CA MET A 1 7.32 60.63 -17.24
C MET A 1 7.32 59.49 -16.26
N LEU A 2 8.35 59.28 -15.58
CA LEU A 2 8.83 59.53 -14.21
C LEU A 2 7.74 59.53 -13.12
N LYS A 3 7.92 58.58 -12.15
CA LYS A 3 8.14 58.73 -10.69
C LYS A 3 7.94 57.35 -10.03
N TYR A 4 8.94 56.71 -9.48
CA TYR A 4 9.66 56.77 -8.20
C TYR A 4 8.76 56.83 -6.96
N SER A 5 8.93 55.84 -6.06
CA SER A 5 9.25 56.04 -4.64
C SER A 5 8.95 54.77 -3.82
N HIS A 6 9.81 54.23 -3.17
CA HIS A 6 10.59 54.21 -1.91
C HIS A 6 10.27 53.03 -1.01
N ARG A 7 11.33 52.32 -0.74
CA ARG A 7 11.82 51.57 0.41
C ARG A 7 11.17 51.85 1.77
N VAL A 8 11.01 50.82 2.59
CA VAL A 8 11.43 50.86 4.01
C VAL A 8 11.98 49.49 4.39
N LEU A 9 13.24 49.51 4.84
CA LEU A 9 14.03 48.48 5.48
C LEU A 9 13.86 48.64 7.00
N SER A 10 13.48 47.62 7.73
CA SER A 10 13.52 47.65 9.20
C SER A 10 14.37 46.52 9.73
N ILE A 11 15.56 46.92 10.19
CA ILE A 11 16.52 46.12 10.96
C ILE A 11 16.07 46.17 12.42
N PHE A 12 15.92 45.04 13.06
CA PHE A 12 15.88 44.96 14.53
C PHE A 12 17.10 44.17 15.04
N LEU A 13 18.00 44.93 15.63
CA LEU A 13 19.05 44.45 16.53
C LEU A 13 18.42 44.14 17.89
N ILE A 14 18.68 43.00 18.47
CA ILE A 14 18.52 42.75 19.91
C ILE A 14 19.80 42.17 20.47
N THR A 15 20.29 42.88 21.44
CA THR A 15 21.51 42.78 22.20
C THR A 15 21.54 41.59 23.16
N ASN A 16 22.77 41.06 23.31
CA ASN A 16 23.22 40.12 24.35
C ASN A 16 22.96 40.61 25.77
N TRP A 17 22.58 39.67 26.64
CA TRP A 17 22.90 39.75 28.08
C TRP A 17 23.50 38.45 28.54
N LEU A 18 24.81 38.52 28.82
CA LEU A 18 25.56 37.53 29.62
C LEU A 18 25.40 37.88 31.10
N LEU A 19 25.02 36.90 31.91
CA LEU A 19 25.21 36.92 33.32
C LEU A 19 25.82 35.60 33.78
N SER A 20 27.10 35.70 34.15
CA SER A 20 27.89 34.69 34.84
C SER A 20 27.38 34.51 36.28
N GLY A 21 27.19 33.27 36.67
CA GLY A 21 27.00 32.90 38.08
C GLY A 21 27.79 31.62 38.36
N CYS A 22 29.01 31.78 38.91
CA CYS A 22 29.79 30.70 39.51
C CYS A 22 29.26 30.39 40.93
N ALA A 23 28.87 29.15 41.18
CA ALA A 23 28.73 28.60 42.52
C ALA A 23 29.66 27.41 42.70
N PRO A 24 30.36 27.26 43.85
CA PRO A 24 31.38 26.26 44.05
C PRO A 24 30.80 24.87 44.32
N LEU A 25 31.44 23.87 43.69
CA LEU A 25 31.22 22.46 43.95
C LEU A 25 31.70 22.03 45.34
N GLN A 26 30.77 21.61 46.18
CA GLN A 26 31.08 20.85 47.39
C GLN A 26 31.36 19.39 47.03
N ARG A 27 32.56 18.92 47.36
CA ARG A 27 32.93 17.51 47.30
C ARG A 27 32.23 16.76 48.44
N ILE A 28 31.42 15.78 48.09
CA ILE A 28 30.90 14.80 49.05
C ILE A 28 31.73 13.53 48.85
N ASP A 29 32.53 13.18 49.84
CA ASP A 29 33.21 11.89 49.92
C ASP A 29 32.17 10.82 50.32
N ILE A 30 31.85 9.90 49.41
CA ILE A 30 31.01 8.76 49.70
C ILE A 30 31.90 7.51 49.76
N THR A 31 32.05 6.96 50.93
CA THR A 31 32.65 5.65 51.17
C THR A 31 31.76 4.56 50.59
N PRO A 32 32.27 3.60 49.81
CA PRO A 32 31.42 2.55 49.27
C PRO A 32 31.12 1.46 50.32
N THR A 33 29.90 1.44 50.81
CA THR A 33 29.38 0.28 51.55
C THR A 33 28.82 -0.70 50.53
N GLY A 34 29.43 -1.85 50.39
CA GLY A 34 29.01 -2.89 49.49
C GLY A 34 27.64 -3.44 49.88
N THR A 35 26.66 -3.21 49.02
CA THR A 35 25.37 -3.89 49.06
C THR A 35 25.23 -4.67 47.76
N THR A 36 25.24 -6.00 47.86
CA THR A 36 24.96 -6.90 46.73
C THR A 36 23.50 -6.72 46.30
N SER A 37 23.27 -6.03 45.18
CA SER A 37 21.97 -6.00 44.52
C SER A 37 21.66 -7.38 43.92
N PRO A 38 20.44 -7.91 44.08
CA PRO A 38 20.04 -9.10 43.37
C PRO A 38 19.94 -8.77 41.86
N THR A 39 20.65 -9.57 41.06
CA THR A 39 20.53 -9.54 39.60
C THR A 39 19.13 -9.98 39.23
N ILE A 40 18.27 -9.03 38.85
CA ILE A 40 16.98 -9.33 38.25
C ILE A 40 17.27 -9.79 36.83
N ALA A 41 17.05 -11.08 36.57
CA ALA A 41 17.07 -11.62 35.22
C ALA A 41 16.02 -10.88 34.37
N PRO A 42 16.32 -10.52 33.10
CA PRO A 42 15.34 -9.91 32.24
C PRO A 42 14.15 -10.88 32.09
N SER A 43 12.98 -10.43 32.52
CA SER A 43 11.71 -11.11 32.24
C SER A 43 11.55 -11.24 30.73
N PRO A 44 11.20 -12.39 30.18
CA PRO A 44 10.95 -12.51 28.75
C PRO A 44 9.83 -11.55 28.39
N THR A 45 10.15 -10.56 27.55
CA THR A 45 9.16 -9.69 26.92
C THR A 45 8.33 -10.59 26.03
N LEU A 46 7.12 -10.94 26.47
CA LEU A 46 6.14 -11.60 25.64
C LEU A 46 5.81 -10.60 24.52
N SER A 47 6.28 -10.89 23.31
CA SER A 47 5.73 -10.27 22.11
C SER A 47 4.23 -10.53 22.12
N PRO A 48 3.37 -9.53 21.87
CA PRO A 48 1.95 -9.77 21.74
C PRO A 48 1.76 -10.72 20.55
N THR A 49 1.47 -11.96 20.84
CA THR A 49 0.95 -12.91 19.85
C THR A 49 -0.39 -12.35 19.45
N ILE A 50 -0.50 -11.90 18.20
CA ILE A 50 -1.79 -11.58 17.60
C ILE A 50 -2.53 -12.92 17.53
N GLU A 51 -3.48 -13.11 18.43
CA GLU A 51 -4.39 -14.25 18.38
C GLU A 51 -5.34 -14.05 17.19
N VAL A 52 -4.85 -14.36 15.99
CA VAL A 52 -5.74 -14.63 14.86
C VAL A 52 -6.43 -15.94 15.19
N LYS A 53 -7.67 -15.86 15.66
CA LYS A 53 -8.47 -17.04 15.98
C LYS A 53 -8.76 -17.82 14.70
N PRO A 54 -8.22 -19.01 14.48
CA PRO A 54 -8.21 -19.66 13.17
C PRO A 54 -9.53 -20.36 12.79
N ASN A 55 -10.61 -20.24 13.55
CA ASN A 55 -11.71 -21.22 13.47
C ASN A 55 -13.02 -20.73 12.85
N ASN A 56 -13.12 -19.48 12.36
CA ASN A 56 -14.36 -18.98 11.78
C ASN A 56 -14.12 -18.39 10.38
N ARG A 57 -13.62 -19.22 9.46
CA ARG A 57 -13.45 -18.84 8.06
C ARG A 57 -14.01 -19.92 7.13
N SER A 58 -14.57 -19.52 6.00
CA SER A 58 -14.79 -20.39 4.86
C SER A 58 -13.79 -20.04 3.75
N ASP A 59 -13.35 -21.05 3.04
CA ASP A 59 -12.31 -20.96 2.04
C ASP A 59 -12.65 -21.89 0.87
N THR A 60 -12.78 -21.32 -0.32
CA THR A 60 -13.10 -22.11 -1.52
C THR A 60 -11.90 -22.89 -2.05
N GLY A 61 -10.69 -22.61 -1.57
CA GLY A 61 -9.47 -23.04 -2.22
C GLY A 61 -9.30 -22.38 -3.60
N TRP A 62 -8.20 -22.68 -4.28
CA TRP A 62 -7.94 -22.20 -5.63
C TRP A 62 -8.79 -22.94 -6.66
N SER A 63 -9.45 -22.19 -7.53
CA SER A 63 -10.20 -22.72 -8.68
C SER A 63 -9.80 -22.00 -9.96
N LEU A 64 -9.60 -22.75 -11.02
CA LEU A 64 -9.22 -22.24 -12.32
C LEU A 64 -10.45 -21.59 -13.00
N LEU A 65 -10.32 -20.31 -13.39
CA LEU A 65 -11.29 -19.63 -14.25
C LEU A 65 -10.96 -19.86 -15.73
N GLN A 66 -9.70 -19.67 -16.09
CA GLN A 66 -9.16 -19.93 -17.42
C GLN A 66 -7.64 -20.16 -17.34
N PRO A 67 -6.96 -20.64 -18.37
CA PRO A 67 -5.52 -20.86 -18.34
C PRO A 67 -4.78 -19.61 -17.83
N GLY A 68 -4.02 -19.78 -16.76
CA GLY A 68 -3.25 -18.70 -16.13
C GLY A 68 -4.01 -17.75 -15.22
N LEU A 69 -5.31 -17.99 -15.00
CA LEU A 69 -6.14 -17.20 -14.07
C LEU A 69 -6.85 -18.13 -13.09
N GLU A 70 -6.54 -17.99 -11.82
CA GLU A 70 -7.16 -18.71 -10.72
C GLU A 70 -7.87 -17.73 -9.77
N LYS A 71 -8.94 -18.18 -9.15
CA LYS A 71 -9.64 -17.44 -8.10
C LYS A 71 -9.66 -18.19 -6.78
N ARG A 72 -9.82 -17.46 -5.69
CA ARG A 72 -10.10 -17.97 -4.34
C ARG A 72 -10.93 -16.97 -3.57
N LEU A 73 -11.92 -17.43 -2.83
CA LEU A 73 -12.71 -16.60 -1.93
C LEU A 73 -12.49 -17.06 -0.49
N LEU A 74 -12.10 -16.12 0.37
CA LEU A 74 -11.95 -16.32 1.81
C LEU A 74 -12.96 -15.46 2.53
N ASN A 75 -13.87 -16.05 3.28
CA ASN A 75 -14.79 -15.33 4.16
C ASN A 75 -14.37 -15.52 5.61
N ILE A 76 -14.33 -14.43 6.35
CA ILE A 76 -13.96 -14.35 7.76
C ILE A 76 -15.19 -13.99 8.55
N TYR A 77 -15.47 -14.71 9.62
CA TYR A 77 -16.67 -14.53 10.44
C TYR A 77 -16.28 -14.23 11.89
N ASP A 78 -17.18 -13.56 12.60
CA ASP A 78 -17.08 -13.37 14.04
C ASP A 78 -17.47 -14.63 14.85
N ASN A 79 -17.42 -14.51 16.18
CA ASN A 79 -17.80 -15.60 17.07
C ASN A 79 -19.30 -15.93 17.06
N GLN A 80 -20.13 -15.06 16.46
CA GLN A 80 -21.58 -15.21 16.29
C GLN A 80 -21.93 -15.70 14.88
N ASN A 81 -20.89 -16.08 14.09
CA ASN A 81 -21.01 -16.52 12.70
C ASN A 81 -21.57 -15.43 11.76
N GLN A 82 -21.34 -14.15 12.07
CA GLN A 82 -21.61 -13.06 11.17
C GLN A 82 -20.40 -12.77 10.31
N LEU A 83 -20.63 -12.51 9.02
CA LEU A 83 -19.57 -12.19 8.07
C LEU A 83 -18.92 -10.87 8.48
N LEU A 84 -17.61 -10.88 8.69
CA LEU A 84 -16.78 -9.69 8.94
C LEU A 84 -16.12 -9.21 7.66
N GLU A 85 -15.52 -10.11 6.90
CA GLU A 85 -14.77 -9.73 5.70
C GLU A 85 -14.78 -10.84 4.65
N SER A 86 -14.79 -10.43 3.38
CA SER A 86 -14.62 -11.30 2.21
C SER A 86 -13.41 -10.87 1.40
N LEU A 87 -12.43 -11.75 1.26
CA LEU A 87 -11.27 -11.55 0.42
C LEU A 87 -11.50 -12.23 -0.93
N HIS A 88 -11.73 -11.45 -1.96
CA HIS A 88 -11.77 -11.89 -3.36
C HIS A 88 -10.35 -11.86 -3.91
N ILE A 89 -9.82 -13.04 -4.27
CA ILE A 89 -8.42 -13.19 -4.66
C ILE A 89 -8.35 -13.73 -6.08
N LEU A 90 -7.65 -13.02 -6.96
CA LEU A 90 -7.25 -13.52 -8.26
C LEU A 90 -5.74 -13.74 -8.28
N ARG A 91 -5.30 -14.84 -8.91
CA ARG A 91 -3.89 -15.14 -9.12
C ARG A 91 -3.62 -15.33 -10.61
N LEU A 92 -2.65 -14.58 -11.13
CA LEU A 92 -2.32 -14.52 -12.56
C LEU A 92 -0.93 -15.06 -12.83
N ASP A 93 -0.81 -15.92 -13.84
CA ASP A 93 0.46 -16.34 -14.40
C ASP A 93 0.92 -15.31 -15.45
N GLN A 94 2.04 -14.64 -15.20
CA GLN A 94 2.61 -13.62 -16.07
C GLN A 94 3.09 -14.15 -17.45
N ASN A 95 3.25 -15.47 -17.58
CA ASN A 95 3.54 -16.08 -18.88
C ASN A 95 2.30 -16.08 -19.80
N LEU A 96 1.11 -16.07 -19.21
CA LEU A 96 -0.18 -16.14 -19.94
C LEU A 96 -0.96 -14.82 -19.87
N PHE A 97 -0.59 -13.92 -18.99
CA PHE A 97 -1.18 -12.60 -18.86
C PHE A 97 -0.12 -11.49 -18.90
N ARG A 98 -0.44 -10.39 -19.56
CA ARG A 98 0.29 -9.13 -19.44
C ARG A 98 -0.51 -8.12 -18.62
N LEU A 99 0.19 -7.29 -17.86
CA LEU A 99 -0.41 -6.14 -17.19
C LEU A 99 -0.18 -4.85 -17.97
N ASP A 100 -1.03 -3.88 -17.69
CA ASP A 100 -0.91 -2.50 -18.14
C ASP A 100 -1.53 -1.57 -17.07
N VAL A 101 -1.36 -0.26 -17.24
CA VAL A 101 -2.00 0.78 -16.41
C VAL A 101 -2.68 1.76 -17.33
N ALA A 102 -3.88 2.21 -16.96
CA ALA A 102 -4.57 3.27 -17.66
C ALA A 102 -4.89 4.44 -16.73
N TYR A 103 -4.88 5.64 -17.29
CA TYR A 103 -5.19 6.89 -16.60
C TYR A 103 -5.99 7.81 -17.51
N ASP A 104 -7.01 8.46 -16.94
CA ASP A 104 -7.76 9.54 -17.58
C ASP A 104 -8.09 10.62 -16.54
N GLU A 105 -7.90 11.88 -16.89
CA GLU A 105 -8.26 13.03 -16.04
C GLU A 105 -9.78 13.08 -15.76
N THR A 106 -10.59 12.42 -16.59
CA THR A 106 -12.03 12.22 -16.42
C THR A 106 -12.25 10.80 -15.88
N PRO A 107 -12.62 10.64 -14.61
CA PRO A 107 -12.73 9.31 -14.00
C PRO A 107 -13.93 8.54 -14.57
N LYS A 108 -13.81 7.21 -14.57
CA LYS A 108 -14.81 6.25 -15.09
C LYS A 108 -15.05 5.14 -14.07
N ASP A 109 -16.16 4.46 -14.14
CA ASP A 109 -16.36 3.20 -13.46
C ASP A 109 -15.56 2.06 -14.13
N LEU A 110 -15.42 0.93 -13.45
CA LEU A 110 -14.67 -0.21 -13.96
C LEU A 110 -15.27 -0.80 -15.24
N GLU A 111 -16.60 -0.80 -15.37
CA GLU A 111 -17.29 -1.31 -16.57
C GLU A 111 -16.96 -0.46 -17.80
N ASN A 112 -16.96 0.86 -17.66
CA ASN A 112 -16.57 1.78 -18.73
C ASN A 112 -15.08 1.64 -19.07
N TRP A 113 -14.20 1.50 -18.05
CA TRP A 113 -12.79 1.18 -18.28
C TRP A 113 -12.61 -0.13 -19.05
N GLN A 114 -13.35 -1.18 -18.69
CA GLN A 114 -13.31 -2.47 -19.39
C GLN A 114 -13.83 -2.36 -20.82
N ALA A 115 -14.96 -1.66 -21.00
CA ALA A 115 -15.54 -1.47 -22.32
C ALA A 115 -14.60 -0.72 -23.28
N GLU A 116 -13.86 0.26 -22.78
CA GLU A 116 -12.92 1.07 -23.57
C GLU A 116 -11.61 0.32 -23.85
N THR A 117 -11.01 -0.28 -22.82
CA THR A 117 -9.67 -0.90 -22.91
C THR A 117 -9.73 -2.34 -23.43
N LYS A 118 -10.88 -3.00 -23.38
CA LYS A 118 -11.07 -4.44 -23.69
C LYS A 118 -10.18 -5.34 -22.81
N ALA A 119 -9.82 -4.88 -21.62
CA ALA A 119 -9.09 -5.70 -20.67
C ALA A 119 -9.94 -6.83 -20.14
N SER A 120 -9.36 -8.01 -19.96
CA SER A 120 -10.06 -9.15 -19.34
C SER A 120 -10.28 -8.95 -17.85
N ILE A 121 -9.39 -8.18 -17.21
CA ILE A 121 -9.49 -7.83 -15.80
C ILE A 121 -9.17 -6.35 -15.65
N VAL A 122 -10.00 -5.64 -14.90
CA VAL A 122 -9.78 -4.25 -14.52
C VAL A 122 -9.87 -4.14 -13.00
N VAL A 123 -8.87 -3.53 -12.38
CA VAL A 123 -8.77 -3.30 -10.93
C VAL A 123 -8.52 -1.83 -10.69
N ASN A 124 -9.07 -1.25 -9.64
CA ASN A 124 -8.73 0.12 -9.27
C ASN A 124 -7.22 0.29 -9.04
N GLY A 125 -6.73 1.48 -9.34
CA GLY A 125 -5.32 1.83 -9.22
C GLY A 125 -4.93 2.45 -7.89
N GLY A 126 -3.91 3.32 -7.93
CA GLY A 126 -3.41 4.05 -6.78
C GLY A 126 -4.25 5.27 -6.41
N TYR A 127 -3.81 5.97 -5.37
CA TYR A 127 -4.46 7.18 -4.88
C TYR A 127 -4.43 8.32 -5.89
N PHE A 128 -5.42 9.19 -5.80
CA PHE A 128 -5.55 10.37 -6.65
C PHE A 128 -6.04 11.58 -5.84
N ARG A 129 -5.93 12.75 -6.45
CA ARG A 129 -6.45 14.02 -5.96
C ARG A 129 -7.17 14.78 -7.05
N VAL A 130 -7.96 15.76 -6.65
CA VAL A 130 -8.65 16.65 -7.60
C VAL A 130 -7.99 18.03 -7.54
N GLU A 131 -7.49 18.48 -8.68
CA GLU A 131 -6.91 19.81 -8.87
C GLU A 131 -7.54 20.50 -10.09
N ASN A 132 -8.11 21.68 -9.91
CA ASN A 132 -8.76 22.45 -10.99
C ASN A 132 -9.79 21.64 -11.78
N GLY A 133 -10.53 20.75 -11.11
CA GLY A 133 -11.55 19.89 -11.71
C GLY A 133 -11.00 18.66 -12.46
N LYS A 134 -9.69 18.43 -12.44
CA LYS A 134 -9.03 17.27 -13.03
C LYS A 134 -8.63 16.28 -11.93
N TYR A 135 -8.72 15.00 -12.23
CA TYR A 135 -8.26 13.94 -11.37
C TYR A 135 -6.82 13.59 -11.71
N ILE A 136 -5.93 13.69 -10.73
CA ILE A 136 -4.48 13.55 -10.93
C ILE A 136 -3.96 12.43 -10.00
N PRO A 137 -3.13 11.49 -10.49
CA PRO A 137 -2.51 10.49 -9.63
C PRO A 137 -1.66 11.13 -8.54
N ASN A 138 -1.75 10.64 -7.29
CA ASN A 138 -0.89 11.11 -6.20
C ASN A 138 0.53 10.54 -6.29
N GLY A 139 0.68 9.28 -6.72
CA GLY A 139 1.97 8.65 -6.99
C GLY A 139 2.32 8.69 -8.46
N LEU A 140 3.59 8.42 -8.78
CA LEU A 140 4.03 8.27 -10.16
C LEU A 140 3.21 7.18 -10.86
N THR A 141 2.60 7.56 -11.97
CA THR A 141 1.89 6.68 -12.89
C THR A 141 2.49 6.85 -14.28
N ILE A 142 2.91 5.76 -14.91
CA ILE A 142 3.49 5.78 -16.28
C ILE A 142 2.53 5.06 -17.22
N ILE A 143 2.17 5.73 -18.32
CA ILE A 143 1.31 5.23 -19.38
C ILE A 143 2.04 5.38 -20.71
N ASN A 144 2.29 4.25 -21.41
CA ASN A 144 3.03 4.25 -22.67
C ASN A 144 4.36 5.04 -22.60
N GLY A 145 5.10 4.89 -21.48
CA GLY A 145 6.35 5.58 -21.23
C GLY A 145 6.21 7.06 -20.82
N THR A 146 5.00 7.60 -20.74
CA THR A 146 4.75 8.98 -20.29
C THR A 146 4.39 8.99 -18.80
N ALA A 147 5.09 9.83 -18.02
CA ALA A 147 4.90 9.94 -16.57
C ALA A 147 3.82 10.98 -16.22
N PHE A 148 2.98 10.65 -15.24
CA PHE A 148 1.96 11.49 -14.62
C PHE A 148 2.10 11.39 -13.09
N GLY A 149 1.74 12.44 -12.37
CA GLY A 149 1.89 12.51 -10.92
C GLY A 149 3.35 12.64 -10.49
N ASP A 150 3.57 12.63 -9.19
CA ASP A 150 4.89 12.79 -8.58
C ASP A 150 5.37 11.48 -7.98
N SER A 151 6.69 11.19 -8.09
CA SER A 151 7.23 9.98 -7.50
C SER A 151 7.20 10.06 -5.98
N TYR A 152 6.71 8.99 -5.35
CA TYR A 152 6.83 8.80 -3.91
C TYR A 152 8.27 8.47 -3.50
N ASP A 153 8.54 8.72 -2.23
CA ASP A 153 9.79 8.34 -1.56
C ASP A 153 9.80 6.85 -1.18
N THR A 154 10.79 6.50 -0.37
CA THR A 154 11.13 5.14 0.05
C THR A 154 10.03 4.36 0.78
N PHE A 155 8.98 5.03 1.28
CA PHE A 155 7.88 4.36 2.00
C PHE A 155 6.90 3.62 1.07
N ALA A 156 6.91 3.91 -0.22
CA ALA A 156 5.96 3.38 -1.19
C ALA A 156 6.47 2.15 -1.94
N GLY A 157 5.54 1.45 -2.57
CA GLY A 157 5.81 0.41 -3.54
C GLY A 157 5.49 0.84 -4.96
N MET A 158 5.97 0.07 -5.92
CA MET A 158 5.77 0.31 -7.34
C MET A 158 5.47 -0.97 -8.10
N LEU A 159 4.40 -0.97 -8.87
CA LEU A 159 4.22 -1.89 -9.98
C LEU A 159 5.00 -1.32 -11.17
N ALA A 160 6.04 -2.02 -11.59
CA ALA A 160 6.88 -1.65 -12.73
C ALA A 160 6.66 -2.65 -13.88
N ILE A 161 6.28 -2.15 -15.06
CA ILE A 161 5.94 -2.96 -16.23
C ILE A 161 6.86 -2.55 -17.38
N ASN A 162 7.59 -3.53 -17.91
CA ASN A 162 8.36 -3.40 -19.14
C ASN A 162 7.74 -4.29 -20.23
N GLU A 163 8.33 -4.31 -21.42
CA GLU A 163 7.83 -5.09 -22.57
C GLU A 163 7.69 -6.61 -22.29
N LYS A 164 8.40 -7.13 -21.30
CA LYS A 164 8.51 -8.59 -21.05
C LYS A 164 7.75 -9.05 -19.83
N SER A 165 7.74 -8.22 -18.76
CA SER A 165 7.26 -8.63 -17.43
C SER A 165 6.74 -7.47 -16.62
N ALA A 166 5.97 -7.79 -15.59
CA ALA A 166 5.64 -6.90 -14.51
C ALA A 166 6.32 -7.39 -13.20
N ALA A 167 6.72 -6.46 -12.35
CA ALA A 167 7.29 -6.76 -11.04
C ALA A 167 6.82 -5.74 -10.02
N LEU A 168 6.67 -6.18 -8.79
CA LEU A 168 6.48 -5.29 -7.63
C LEU A 168 7.84 -5.05 -6.99
N ARG A 169 8.06 -3.82 -6.55
CA ARG A 169 9.28 -3.45 -5.81
C ARG A 169 8.98 -2.45 -4.70
N TRP A 170 9.79 -2.46 -3.67
CA TRP A 170 9.79 -1.48 -2.61
C TRP A 170 10.79 -0.37 -2.94
N LEU A 171 10.33 0.89 -2.98
CA LEU A 171 11.17 2.02 -3.39
C LEU A 171 12.34 2.30 -2.43
N ALA A 172 12.29 1.80 -1.18
CA ALA A 172 13.44 1.87 -0.28
C ALA A 172 14.61 0.99 -0.72
N ASN A 173 14.33 -0.15 -1.36
CA ASN A 173 15.36 -1.08 -1.84
C ASN A 173 15.73 -0.81 -3.30
N GLU A 174 14.72 -0.48 -4.10
CA GLU A 174 14.84 -0.26 -5.55
C GLU A 174 14.13 1.05 -5.93
N PRO A 175 14.77 2.22 -5.71
CA PRO A 175 14.21 3.51 -6.08
C PRO A 175 13.89 3.59 -7.58
N TYR A 176 12.88 4.38 -7.93
CA TYR A 176 12.61 4.68 -9.33
C TYR A 176 13.72 5.56 -9.92
N ASP A 177 14.23 5.18 -11.09
CA ASP A 177 15.13 6.00 -11.89
C ASP A 177 14.41 6.38 -13.20
N SER A 178 14.37 7.69 -13.48
CA SER A 178 13.70 8.24 -14.67
C SER A 178 14.33 7.78 -16.01
N THR A 179 15.50 7.16 -15.96
CA THR A 179 16.15 6.56 -17.16
C THR A 179 15.65 5.14 -17.45
N GLU A 180 14.88 4.54 -16.54
CA GLU A 180 14.29 3.21 -16.75
C GLU A 180 13.30 3.22 -17.92
N LYS A 181 13.38 2.16 -18.75
CA LYS A 181 12.46 1.97 -19.88
C LYS A 181 11.24 1.18 -19.44
N LEU A 182 10.31 1.86 -18.75
CA LEU A 182 9.04 1.29 -18.36
C LEU A 182 7.97 1.64 -19.40
N VAL A 183 7.17 0.67 -19.76
CA VAL A 183 5.98 0.83 -20.63
C VAL A 183 4.85 1.43 -19.79
N ALA A 184 4.64 0.86 -18.61
CA ALA A 184 3.65 1.33 -17.64
C ALA A 184 4.19 1.17 -16.21
N ALA A 185 3.69 1.97 -15.29
CA ALA A 185 3.98 1.83 -13.88
C ALA A 185 2.91 2.49 -13.01
N LEU A 186 2.85 2.07 -11.75
CA LEU A 186 1.98 2.68 -10.76
C LEU A 186 2.64 2.58 -9.39
N GLN A 187 2.77 3.71 -8.71
CA GLN A 187 3.21 3.77 -7.32
C GLN A 187 2.01 3.88 -6.38
N SER A 188 2.07 3.18 -5.26
CA SER A 188 1.07 3.26 -4.20
C SER A 188 1.66 2.91 -2.84
N PHE A 189 0.89 3.08 -1.77
CA PHE A 189 1.32 2.86 -0.39
C PHE A 189 0.16 2.48 0.54
N PRO A 190 0.47 1.94 1.74
CA PRO A 190 1.76 1.43 2.17
C PRO A 190 2.06 0.06 1.56
N LEU A 191 3.30 -0.42 1.73
CA LEU A 191 3.53 -1.84 1.60
C LEU A 191 2.84 -2.56 2.75
N LEU A 192 2.06 -3.59 2.42
CA LEU A 192 1.48 -4.51 3.40
C LEU A 192 2.41 -5.68 3.69
N ILE A 193 3.17 -6.09 2.68
CA ILE A 193 4.24 -7.09 2.81
C ILE A 193 5.49 -6.53 2.14
N LYS A 194 6.61 -6.52 2.86
CA LYS A 194 7.94 -6.18 2.34
C LYS A 194 8.56 -7.38 1.64
N PRO A 195 9.53 -7.15 0.72
CA PRO A 195 10.25 -8.22 0.06
C PRO A 195 10.77 -9.28 1.04
N GLY A 196 10.57 -10.55 0.69
CA GLY A 196 10.84 -11.71 1.55
C GLY A 196 9.64 -12.21 2.32
N GLY A 197 8.49 -11.56 2.24
CA GLY A 197 7.26 -11.94 2.94
C GLY A 197 7.16 -11.36 4.36
N GLU A 198 7.94 -10.32 4.67
CA GLU A 198 7.94 -9.67 5.98
C GLU A 198 6.76 -8.71 6.15
N LEU A 199 6.31 -8.53 7.42
CA LEU A 199 5.25 -7.56 7.76
C LEU A 199 5.64 -6.16 7.27
N GLY A 200 4.79 -5.58 6.40
CA GLY A 200 5.06 -4.29 5.78
C GLY A 200 4.54 -3.10 6.59
N PHE A 201 3.33 -3.20 7.11
CA PHE A 201 2.67 -2.12 7.84
C PHE A 201 2.46 -2.48 9.31
N SER A 202 3.28 -1.89 10.18
CA SER A 202 3.25 -2.20 11.61
C SER A 202 2.19 -1.40 12.37
N LYS A 203 1.75 -1.93 13.52
CA LYS A 203 0.71 -1.36 14.36
C LYS A 203 1.02 0.07 14.84
N GLN A 204 2.28 0.44 14.94
CA GLN A 204 2.68 1.80 15.37
C GLN A 204 2.25 2.92 14.41
N TYR A 205 1.95 2.58 13.14
CA TYR A 205 1.50 3.52 12.12
C TYR A 205 -0.01 3.43 11.85
N GLU A 206 -0.72 2.60 12.63
CA GLU A 206 -2.13 2.33 12.45
C GLU A 206 -2.99 3.52 12.90
N ASP A 207 -3.96 3.90 12.06
CA ASP A 207 -4.98 4.91 12.35
C ASP A 207 -6.31 4.33 12.82
N ASN A 208 -6.41 2.99 12.87
CA ASN A 208 -7.61 2.20 13.19
C ASN A 208 -8.77 2.42 12.20
N LEU A 209 -8.52 2.95 11.02
CA LEU A 209 -9.53 3.15 10.00
C LEU A 209 -9.83 1.82 9.29
N LYS A 210 -11.00 1.27 9.54
CA LYS A 210 -11.55 0.13 8.80
C LYS A 210 -12.16 0.62 7.49
N ALA A 211 -11.83 -0.06 6.40
CA ALA A 211 -12.33 0.27 5.06
C ALA A 211 -12.15 -0.92 4.11
N ARG A 212 -12.91 -0.93 3.02
CA ARG A 212 -12.62 -1.80 1.87
C ARG A 212 -11.17 -1.56 1.41
N ARG A 213 -10.49 -2.63 1.00
CA ARG A 213 -9.07 -2.55 0.61
C ARG A 213 -8.86 -3.24 -0.72
N THR A 214 -7.91 -2.72 -1.48
CA THR A 214 -7.41 -3.36 -2.70
C THR A 214 -5.90 -3.50 -2.59
N VAL A 215 -5.41 -4.68 -2.94
CA VAL A 215 -3.98 -5.02 -2.83
C VAL A 215 -3.53 -5.63 -4.14
N ILE A 216 -2.34 -5.23 -4.60
CA ILE A 216 -1.58 -5.98 -5.58
C ILE A 216 -0.42 -6.67 -4.87
N GLY A 217 -0.29 -7.99 -5.05
CA GLY A 217 0.76 -8.81 -4.47
C GLY A 217 1.52 -9.59 -5.53
N GLN A 218 2.71 -10.05 -5.17
CA GLN A 218 3.47 -11.05 -5.93
C GLN A 218 3.87 -12.17 -4.98
N ASP A 219 3.59 -13.43 -5.35
CA ASP A 219 4.01 -14.58 -4.57
C ASP A 219 5.47 -14.97 -4.88
N LYS A 220 6.00 -15.90 -4.08
CA LYS A 220 7.37 -16.41 -4.24
C LYS A 220 7.59 -17.17 -5.55
N ASP A 221 6.52 -17.60 -6.21
CA ASP A 221 6.54 -18.21 -7.54
C ASP A 221 6.41 -17.16 -8.66
N ARG A 222 6.43 -15.84 -8.29
CA ARG A 222 6.32 -14.70 -9.20
C ARG A 222 4.97 -14.57 -9.91
N LYS A 223 3.92 -15.23 -9.43
CA LYS A 223 2.56 -14.97 -9.88
C LYS A 223 2.07 -13.66 -9.26
N LEU A 224 1.25 -12.93 -9.98
CA LEU A 224 0.63 -11.70 -9.48
C LEU A 224 -0.71 -12.02 -8.85
N LEU A 225 -1.01 -11.35 -7.74
CA LEU A 225 -2.27 -11.49 -7.03
C LEU A 225 -2.97 -10.13 -6.96
N PHE A 226 -4.27 -10.11 -7.26
CA PHE A 226 -5.16 -9.03 -6.86
C PHE A 226 -6.04 -9.52 -5.72
N ILE A 227 -6.13 -8.74 -4.66
CA ILE A 227 -6.92 -9.06 -3.47
C ILE A 227 -7.82 -7.88 -3.15
N VAL A 228 -9.13 -8.11 -3.12
CA VAL A 228 -10.13 -7.10 -2.72
C VAL A 228 -10.82 -7.57 -1.45
N ALA A 229 -10.63 -6.82 -0.35
CA ALA A 229 -11.39 -6.94 0.89
C ALA A 229 -12.65 -6.09 0.76
N SER A 230 -13.81 -6.74 0.62
CA SER A 230 -15.02 -6.09 0.11
C SER A 230 -15.95 -5.52 1.18
N GLU A 231 -15.90 -6.05 2.41
CA GLU A 231 -16.82 -5.64 3.49
C GLU A 231 -16.31 -4.41 4.27
N GLY A 232 -14.98 -4.24 4.29
CA GLY A 232 -14.35 -3.08 4.92
C GLY A 232 -14.10 -3.23 6.41
N ASP A 233 -13.89 -4.45 6.89
CA ASP A 233 -13.63 -4.71 8.32
C ASP A 233 -12.13 -4.74 8.67
N PHE A 234 -11.23 -4.62 7.70
CA PHE A 234 -9.80 -4.54 7.95
C PHE A 234 -9.27 -3.11 8.07
N THR A 235 -8.46 -2.87 9.12
CA THR A 235 -7.47 -1.80 9.12
C THR A 235 -6.28 -2.20 8.25
N LEU A 236 -5.38 -1.25 7.94
CA LEU A 236 -4.17 -1.56 7.15
C LEU A 236 -3.24 -2.53 7.87
N HIS A 237 -3.09 -2.38 9.19
CA HIS A 237 -2.26 -3.29 9.98
C HIS A 237 -2.86 -4.70 10.05
N GLU A 238 -4.16 -4.80 10.33
CA GLU A 238 -4.84 -6.09 10.39
C GLU A 238 -4.74 -6.85 9.08
N LEU A 239 -4.93 -6.16 7.93
CA LEU A 239 -4.75 -6.78 6.62
C LEU A 239 -3.29 -7.17 6.36
N SER A 240 -2.32 -6.30 6.71
CA SER A 240 -0.89 -6.61 6.59
C SER A 240 -0.52 -7.87 7.39
N ALA A 241 -0.95 -7.95 8.65
CA ALA A 241 -0.71 -9.11 9.51
C ALA A 241 -1.38 -10.39 8.96
N TYR A 242 -2.65 -10.28 8.55
CA TYR A 242 -3.38 -11.40 7.97
C TYR A 242 -2.70 -11.96 6.72
N LEU A 243 -2.29 -11.08 5.81
CA LEU A 243 -1.63 -11.50 4.56
C LEU A 243 -0.24 -12.09 4.82
N THR A 244 0.50 -11.57 5.81
CA THR A 244 1.82 -12.10 6.20
C THR A 244 1.74 -13.53 6.74
N GLU A 245 0.68 -13.84 7.50
CA GLU A 245 0.44 -15.17 8.10
C GLU A 245 -0.33 -16.11 7.16
N SER A 246 -0.80 -15.63 6.01
CA SER A 246 -1.62 -16.41 5.08
C SER A 246 -0.79 -17.45 4.31
N ASP A 247 -1.47 -18.44 3.77
CA ASP A 247 -0.92 -19.45 2.85
C ASP A 247 -0.83 -18.98 1.39
N LEU A 248 -1.01 -17.67 1.14
CA LEU A 248 -0.86 -17.07 -0.18
C LEU A 248 0.60 -17.00 -0.64
N ASN A 249 1.56 -17.26 0.26
CA ASN A 249 2.99 -17.28 0.00
C ASN A 249 3.53 -16.00 -0.66
N LEU A 250 2.98 -14.85 -0.25
CA LEU A 250 3.35 -13.55 -0.79
C LEU A 250 4.82 -13.21 -0.48
N ASP A 251 5.53 -12.72 -1.49
CA ASP A 251 6.87 -12.15 -1.36
C ASP A 251 6.79 -10.64 -1.07
N ILE A 252 5.90 -9.94 -1.78
CA ILE A 252 5.66 -8.50 -1.62
C ILE A 252 4.19 -8.19 -1.88
N ALA A 253 3.63 -7.20 -1.16
CA ALA A 253 2.27 -6.70 -1.40
C ALA A 253 2.17 -5.19 -1.15
N ILE A 254 1.47 -4.50 -2.04
CA ILE A 254 1.28 -3.05 -2.03
C ILE A 254 -0.21 -2.78 -1.91
N ASN A 255 -0.59 -1.93 -0.95
CA ASN A 255 -1.94 -1.41 -0.86
C ASN A 255 -2.19 -0.40 -1.99
N LEU A 256 -3.33 -0.52 -2.64
CA LEU A 256 -3.84 0.42 -3.64
C LEU A 256 -4.85 1.39 -3.00
N ASP A 257 -5.52 2.21 -3.80
CA ASP A 257 -6.61 3.02 -3.28
C ASP A 257 -7.73 2.12 -2.72
N GLY A 258 -8.33 2.56 -1.64
CA GLY A 258 -9.26 1.78 -0.84
C GLY A 258 -10.63 2.43 -0.70
N GLY A 259 -11.42 1.92 0.27
CA GLY A 259 -12.76 2.43 0.54
C GLY A 259 -13.67 2.33 -0.69
N PRO A 260 -14.30 3.45 -1.10
CA PRO A 260 -15.21 3.47 -2.26
C PRO A 260 -14.56 3.09 -3.59
N SER A 261 -13.22 3.28 -3.71
CA SER A 261 -12.48 2.95 -4.92
C SER A 261 -12.25 1.45 -5.12
N SER A 262 -12.32 0.66 -4.04
CA SER A 262 -12.00 -0.77 -4.10
C SER A 262 -12.94 -1.51 -5.05
N GLY A 263 -12.36 -2.15 -6.08
CA GLY A 263 -13.12 -2.92 -7.05
C GLY A 263 -12.25 -3.71 -8.00
N ILE A 264 -12.84 -4.77 -8.55
CA ILE A 264 -12.26 -5.63 -9.58
C ILE A 264 -13.38 -6.19 -10.44
N ILE A 265 -13.25 -6.12 -11.76
CA ILE A 265 -14.15 -6.78 -12.68
C ILE A 265 -13.41 -7.73 -13.61
N ILE A 266 -14.07 -8.82 -13.98
CA ILE A 266 -13.51 -9.90 -14.77
C ILE A 266 -14.44 -10.18 -15.94
N ASP A 267 -13.92 -10.02 -17.15
CA ASP A 267 -14.66 -10.34 -18.37
C ASP A 267 -15.10 -11.83 -18.36
N ASN A 268 -16.33 -12.08 -18.77
CA ASN A 268 -16.99 -13.40 -18.78
C ASN A 268 -17.26 -14.02 -17.39
N TYR A 269 -16.86 -13.35 -16.29
CA TYR A 269 -17.10 -13.84 -14.91
C TYR A 269 -17.68 -12.74 -14.03
N PRO A 270 -18.81 -12.10 -14.37
CA PRO A 270 -19.35 -10.97 -13.62
C PRO A 270 -19.72 -11.32 -12.18
N GLN A 271 -20.05 -12.61 -11.90
CA GLN A 271 -20.35 -13.10 -10.56
C GLN A 271 -19.11 -13.13 -9.62
N GLU A 272 -17.93 -13.01 -10.19
CA GLU A 272 -16.66 -12.96 -9.43
C GLU A 272 -16.15 -11.52 -9.25
N SER A 273 -16.90 -10.55 -9.79
CA SER A 273 -16.54 -9.13 -9.74
C SER A 273 -16.95 -8.51 -8.41
N VAL A 274 -16.16 -7.53 -7.97
CA VAL A 274 -16.45 -6.64 -6.84
C VAL A 274 -16.51 -5.22 -7.40
N PHE A 275 -17.68 -4.58 -7.33
CA PHE A 275 -17.86 -3.27 -7.91
C PHE A 275 -17.42 -2.17 -6.94
N GLU A 276 -16.78 -1.14 -7.49
CA GLU A 276 -16.44 0.10 -6.81
C GLU A 276 -17.69 0.94 -6.50
N GLN A 277 -17.51 1.96 -5.68
CA GLN A 277 -18.58 2.88 -5.25
C GLN A 277 -18.31 4.32 -5.69
N THR A 278 -17.26 4.55 -6.48
CA THR A 278 -16.86 5.87 -6.98
C THR A 278 -16.19 5.72 -8.35
N LEU A 279 -16.11 6.82 -9.08
CA LEU A 279 -15.41 6.85 -10.36
C LEU A 279 -13.89 6.88 -10.15
N LEU A 280 -13.17 6.19 -11.01
CA LEU A 280 -11.74 5.91 -10.90
C LEU A 280 -10.97 6.59 -12.05
N PRO A 281 -9.96 7.42 -11.77
CA PRO A 281 -9.11 7.99 -12.80
C PRO A 281 -7.98 7.05 -13.23
N VAL A 282 -7.57 6.12 -12.37
CA VAL A 282 -6.43 5.20 -12.59
C VAL A 282 -6.87 3.77 -12.35
N VAL A 283 -6.52 2.88 -13.26
CA VAL A 283 -6.81 1.45 -13.15
C VAL A 283 -5.61 0.60 -13.59
N ILE A 284 -5.52 -0.61 -13.04
CA ILE A 284 -4.62 -1.67 -13.49
C ILE A 284 -5.41 -2.61 -14.40
N LEU A 285 -4.83 -2.97 -15.52
CA LEU A 285 -5.43 -3.78 -16.56
C LEU A 285 -4.66 -5.09 -16.72
N ALA A 286 -5.39 -6.19 -16.98
CA ALA A 286 -4.76 -7.44 -17.36
C ALA A 286 -5.39 -8.01 -18.63
N TYR A 287 -4.53 -8.55 -19.52
CA TYR A 287 -4.90 -9.10 -20.80
C TYR A 287 -4.27 -10.50 -20.97
N PRO A 288 -4.96 -11.48 -21.54
CA PRO A 288 -4.31 -12.69 -22.04
C PRO A 288 -3.21 -12.34 -23.04
N ARG A 289 -2.16 -13.16 -23.06
CA ARG A 289 -1.06 -13.05 -24.03
C ARG A 289 -1.36 -13.83 -25.30
#